data_f8c11578f7eefc55fb58ce1c67ad727d
#
_entry.id   f8c11578f7eefc55fb58ce1c67ad727d
#
_cell.length_a   1.000
_cell.length_b   1.000
_cell.length_c   1.000
_cell.angle_alpha   90.00
_cell.angle_beta   90.00
_cell.angle_gamma   90.00
#
_symmetry.space_group_name_H-M   'P 1'
#
loop_
_entity.id
_entity.type
_entity.pdbx_description
1 polymer ?
#
loop_
_entity_poly.entity_id
_entity_poly.type
_entity_poly.pdbx_seq_one_letter_code
_entity_poly.pdbx_strand_id
1 'polypeptide(L)'
;MPHSDPRTAEEDPNHPSAAQMEEEPAAAAVSSPPVEEDVVMAEAGEIQGVVEGTKPAAEPPSAQIEADEDRIQIKQETKSDIKLENLFDGIDSDEDEFTSSNNAQQEVETAAADAAFELLRIYYQRFFPWRYMFQWLNHSPVPTKDFKHREFSLWLHNDAVMRYQSYTTADLFRKDVLRLMPRRIEIGPVYTADPRDRKTFRNSTAFQPLAKELCFDIDLTDYDDVRTCCEGANICHKCWKFTTMAIKVMETALQEDFGFHHILWVYSGRRGVHAWVCDRKARMLEDHQRKAITSYFDVVSGKQGGTRVNIRRPLHPHLSRSLDILKDHFQQDVLELQDPWKIPERAESLLQQIPDSELREALRKKWEASPERASTAKWADIDALAQTSASSTLDPKDLLDAKQDVVLEHTYPRLDTAVSQKLNHLLKSPFVIHPGTGRICVPIDKNNLDAFDPFNVPTLQGLVREIDAWNEGENGGDAAQDGGGSSQDVRHVVQDWEKTSLKPYIEYFRSFVTALMKDEREITVKREREEEEPEVKVESLDF
;
A
#
# COMPACT_ATOMS: atom_id res chain seq x y z
N MET A 1 -31.04 -47.07 -45.11
CA MET A 1 -30.80 -47.64 -46.43
C MET A 1 -31.48 -46.77 -47.49
N PRO A 2 -30.89 -46.58 -48.66
CA PRO A 2 -29.46 -46.48 -48.94
C PRO A 2 -29.14 -45.38 -50.00
N HIS A 3 -27.85 -45.16 -50.21
CA HIS A 3 -27.11 -44.78 -51.43
C HIS A 3 -27.20 -43.33 -51.90
N SER A 4 -26.18 -42.69 -52.39
CA SER A 4 -24.80 -43.02 -52.77
C SER A 4 -24.03 -41.73 -53.11
N ASP A 5 -22.78 -41.68 -52.74
CA ASP A 5 -21.68 -40.93 -53.37
C ASP A 5 -21.55 -41.37 -54.87
N PRO A 6 -20.74 -40.77 -55.76
CA PRO A 6 -19.45 -40.11 -55.57
C PRO A 6 -18.96 -39.08 -56.63
N ARG A 7 -17.75 -38.45 -56.36
CA ARG A 7 -16.60 -38.09 -57.26
C ARG A 7 -16.81 -36.98 -58.29
N THR A 8 -15.86 -36.09 -58.53
CA THR A 8 -14.45 -36.06 -58.95
C THR A 8 -13.92 -34.66 -58.83
N ALA A 9 -12.78 -34.38 -58.31
CA ALA A 9 -11.40 -34.31 -58.79
C ALA A 9 -11.17 -33.53 -60.11
N GLU A 10 -10.36 -32.46 -60.04
CA GLU A 10 -9.34 -31.98 -61.01
C GLU A 10 -8.79 -30.65 -60.50
N GLU A 11 -7.58 -30.63 -60.01
CA GLU A 11 -6.22 -30.38 -60.57
C GLU A 11 -5.96 -28.92 -60.95
N ASP A 12 -4.95 -28.43 -60.30
CA ASP A 12 -3.98 -27.35 -60.46
C ASP A 12 -3.53 -27.12 -61.93
N PRO A 13 -2.90 -26.03 -62.42
CA PRO A 13 -1.62 -25.54 -61.91
C PRO A 13 -1.33 -24.02 -62.14
N ASN A 14 -0.47 -23.41 -61.34
CA ASN A 14 0.73 -22.71 -61.79
C ASN A 14 1.46 -21.95 -60.68
N HIS A 15 2.56 -22.53 -60.26
CA HIS A 15 3.71 -21.80 -59.76
C HIS A 15 4.65 -21.49 -60.95
N PRO A 16 5.44 -20.41 -60.93
CA PRO A 16 6.86 -20.51 -60.58
C PRO A 16 7.39 -19.30 -59.78
N SER A 17 8.22 -19.56 -58.81
CA SER A 17 9.68 -19.61 -58.77
C SER A 17 10.45 -18.29 -58.78
N ALA A 18 11.04 -18.04 -57.61
CA ALA A 18 12.43 -17.63 -57.32
C ALA A 18 13.04 -16.33 -57.87
N ALA A 19 13.65 -15.68 -56.93
CA ALA A 19 14.98 -15.07 -56.89
C ALA A 19 15.08 -13.54 -57.09
N GLN A 20 15.57 -12.89 -56.14
CA GLN A 20 16.83 -12.20 -55.98
C GLN A 20 16.78 -11.07 -54.99
N MET A 21 17.65 -11.19 -54.03
CA MET A 21 18.41 -10.26 -53.23
C MET A 21 18.67 -8.90 -53.90
N GLU A 22 18.49 -7.83 -53.16
CA GLU A 22 19.40 -6.68 -53.19
C GLU A 22 19.40 -5.93 -51.84
N GLU A 23 20.56 -5.43 -51.53
CA GLU A 23 21.10 -4.94 -50.28
C GLU A 23 20.54 -3.57 -49.84
N GLU A 24 20.75 -3.33 -48.55
CA GLU A 24 20.63 -2.07 -47.78
C GLU A 24 21.25 -0.82 -48.46
N PRO A 25 20.93 0.40 -47.94
CA PRO A 25 21.87 0.90 -46.95
C PRO A 25 21.27 1.61 -45.72
N ALA A 26 22.03 1.52 -44.67
CA ALA A 26 21.92 2.13 -43.38
C ALA A 26 21.80 3.66 -43.39
N ALA A 27 20.99 4.23 -42.47
CA ALA A 27 21.12 5.60 -42.05
C ALA A 27 20.99 5.73 -40.53
N ALA A 28 22.14 6.01 -39.94
CA ALA A 28 22.48 6.89 -38.82
C ALA A 28 21.56 6.93 -37.59
N ALA A 29 22.01 6.29 -36.55
CA ALA A 29 21.68 6.54 -35.16
C ALA A 29 22.20 7.92 -34.72
N VAL A 30 21.29 8.75 -34.18
CA VAL A 30 21.66 9.95 -33.41
C VAL A 30 21.59 9.56 -31.95
N SER A 31 22.75 9.43 -31.34
CA SER A 31 22.94 9.21 -29.91
C SER A 31 22.76 10.52 -29.15
N SER A 32 21.88 10.54 -28.14
CA SER A 32 21.87 11.56 -27.11
C SER A 32 22.79 11.11 -25.96
N PRO A 33 23.56 12.03 -25.36
CA PRO A 33 24.52 11.68 -24.32
C PRO A 33 23.85 11.49 -22.96
N PRO A 34 24.46 10.70 -22.05
CA PRO A 34 23.99 10.52 -20.70
C PRO A 34 24.27 11.77 -19.85
N VAL A 35 23.30 12.10 -19.00
CA VAL A 35 23.45 13.14 -17.97
C VAL A 35 24.21 12.51 -16.81
N GLU A 36 25.40 12.99 -16.56
CA GLU A 36 26.19 12.68 -15.35
C GLU A 36 25.67 13.56 -14.20
N GLU A 37 25.18 12.94 -13.15
CA GLU A 37 24.97 13.61 -11.85
C GLU A 37 26.28 13.54 -11.05
N ASP A 38 26.93 14.67 -10.93
CA ASP A 38 28.08 14.88 -10.05
C ASP A 38 27.66 14.84 -8.58
N VAL A 39 28.03 13.78 -7.89
CA VAL A 39 27.98 13.71 -6.43
C VAL A 39 29.33 14.21 -5.88
N VAL A 40 29.31 15.41 -5.34
CA VAL A 40 30.45 16.01 -4.64
C VAL A 40 30.69 15.27 -3.31
N MET A 41 31.78 14.55 -3.23
CA MET A 41 32.32 13.94 -2.00
C MET A 41 33.10 15.00 -1.21
N ALA A 42 32.69 15.29 0.01
CA ALA A 42 33.47 16.05 0.96
C ALA A 42 34.46 15.11 1.66
N GLU A 43 35.74 15.34 1.48
CA GLU A 43 36.85 14.70 2.19
C GLU A 43 36.88 15.17 3.64
N ALA A 44 36.94 14.22 4.57
CA ALA A 44 37.33 14.48 5.97
C ALA A 44 38.78 14.01 6.19
N GLY A 45 39.60 14.97 6.55
CA GLY A 45 41.06 14.80 6.73
C GLY A 45 41.44 13.87 7.87
N GLU A 46 42.56 13.21 7.63
CA GLU A 46 43.29 12.40 8.58
C GLU A 46 43.98 13.26 9.65
N ILE A 47 43.88 12.83 10.91
CA ILE A 47 44.82 13.23 11.95
C ILE A 47 45.48 11.96 12.49
N GLN A 48 46.79 11.84 12.24
CA GLN A 48 47.69 10.85 12.85
C GLN A 48 48.05 11.27 14.25
N GLY A 49 48.16 10.32 15.16
CA GLY A 49 48.71 10.55 16.49
C GLY A 49 48.92 9.30 17.35
N VAL A 50 50.04 8.66 17.17
CA VAL A 50 50.95 8.01 18.14
C VAL A 50 50.43 7.01 19.18
N VAL A 51 50.98 5.82 19.07
CA VAL A 51 50.96 4.62 19.93
C VAL A 51 51.67 4.86 21.28
N GLU A 52 51.11 4.33 22.38
CA GLU A 52 51.91 3.63 23.42
C GLU A 52 50.99 2.71 24.24
N GLY A 53 51.50 1.49 24.46
CA GLY A 53 50.76 0.39 25.07
C GLY A 53 50.84 0.35 26.60
N THR A 54 49.99 -0.47 27.16
CA THR A 54 50.28 -1.37 28.29
C THR A 54 49.16 -2.38 28.54
N LYS A 55 49.54 -3.53 29.03
CA LYS A 55 48.81 -4.78 29.23
C LYS A 55 47.99 -4.82 30.55
N PRO A 56 47.34 -5.93 30.90
CA PRO A 56 45.95 -6.01 31.28
C PRO A 56 45.72 -6.18 32.79
N ALA A 57 44.50 -5.88 33.25
CA ALA A 57 44.08 -6.25 34.60
C ALA A 57 42.59 -6.51 34.71
N ALA A 58 42.28 -7.72 35.20
CA ALA A 58 41.25 -8.12 36.15
C ALA A 58 39.76 -7.78 35.86
N GLU A 59 38.95 -8.82 35.81
CA GLU A 59 37.51 -8.84 36.01
C GLU A 59 37.11 -8.23 37.38
N PRO A 60 35.99 -7.52 37.43
CA PRO A 60 35.28 -7.29 38.70
C PRO A 60 33.96 -8.08 38.77
N PRO A 61 33.45 -8.30 39.99
CA PRO A 61 32.47 -9.30 40.32
C PRO A 61 31.02 -8.87 40.04
N SER A 62 30.16 -9.87 39.91
CA SER A 62 28.70 -9.81 39.83
C SER A 62 28.09 -8.92 40.91
N ALA A 63 27.40 -7.84 40.48
CA ALA A 63 26.53 -7.06 41.34
C ALA A 63 25.07 -7.32 40.92
N GLN A 64 24.31 -7.76 41.88
CA GLN A 64 22.86 -7.84 41.87
C GLN A 64 22.30 -6.43 41.66
N ILE A 65 21.43 -6.26 40.65
CA ILE A 65 20.67 -5.01 40.46
C ILE A 65 19.32 -5.23 41.11
N GLU A 66 19.14 -4.59 42.25
CA GLU A 66 17.86 -4.36 42.89
C GLU A 66 17.01 -3.43 42.00
N ALA A 67 15.71 -3.75 41.90
CA ALA A 67 14.75 -2.96 41.16
C ALA A 67 14.40 -1.70 41.98
N ASP A 68 14.83 -0.55 41.51
CA ASP A 68 14.31 0.75 41.99
C ASP A 68 13.12 1.13 41.11
N GLU A 69 11.94 1.08 41.73
CA GLU A 69 10.70 1.66 41.22
C GLU A 69 10.69 3.18 41.49
N ASP A 70 11.22 3.94 40.55
CA ASP A 70 11.03 5.39 40.55
C ASP A 70 9.68 5.77 39.97
N ARG A 71 8.79 6.07 40.93
CA ARG A 71 7.45 6.62 40.75
C ARG A 71 7.57 8.09 40.33
N ILE A 72 7.49 8.36 39.02
CA ILE A 72 7.41 9.74 38.52
C ILE A 72 5.98 10.25 38.71
N GLN A 73 5.80 11.09 39.70
CA GLN A 73 4.60 11.94 39.87
C GLN A 73 4.65 13.04 38.81
N ILE A 74 3.80 12.96 37.79
CA ILE A 74 3.57 14.05 36.84
C ILE A 74 2.71 15.11 37.56
N LYS A 75 3.32 16.26 37.88
CA LYS A 75 2.56 17.45 38.29
C LYS A 75 1.73 17.94 37.09
N GLN A 76 0.43 18.03 37.31
CA GLN A 76 -0.50 18.72 36.41
C GLN A 76 -0.20 20.21 36.42
N GLU A 77 0.35 20.74 35.33
CA GLU A 77 0.32 22.15 35.01
C GLU A 77 -0.44 22.35 33.70
N THR A 78 -1.51 23.09 33.86
CA THR A 78 -2.36 23.83 32.90
C THR A 78 -2.23 23.56 31.39
N LYS A 79 -3.35 23.05 30.88
CA LYS A 79 -3.73 22.87 29.50
C LYS A 79 -3.64 24.18 28.69
N SER A 80 -2.76 24.21 27.70
CA SER A 80 -3.01 24.90 26.43
C SER A 80 -3.22 23.84 25.37
N ASP A 81 -4.36 23.88 24.67
CA ASP A 81 -4.68 22.98 23.57
C ASP A 81 -3.72 23.25 22.38
N ILE A 82 -2.57 22.59 22.39
CA ILE A 82 -1.65 22.58 21.23
C ILE A 82 -2.18 21.52 20.28
N LYS A 83 -2.74 21.95 19.16
CA LYS A 83 -3.20 21.04 18.12
C LYS A 83 -1.99 20.34 17.47
N LEU A 84 -2.00 19.02 17.51
CA LEU A 84 -0.96 18.17 16.90
C LEU A 84 -0.83 18.40 15.38
N GLU A 85 -1.90 18.88 14.76
CA GLU A 85 -1.93 19.26 13.34
C GLU A 85 -0.86 20.31 13.01
N ASN A 86 -0.60 21.25 13.92
CA ASN A 86 0.42 22.29 13.72
C ASN A 86 1.85 21.80 14.01
N LEU A 87 2.00 20.62 14.63
CA LEU A 87 3.33 20.09 14.99
C LEU A 87 4.01 19.38 13.82
N PHE A 88 3.23 18.96 12.83
CA PHE A 88 3.71 18.18 11.69
C PHE A 88 3.54 18.89 10.34
N ASP A 89 2.83 20.03 10.28
CA ASP A 89 2.56 20.79 9.05
C ASP A 89 3.77 21.58 8.52
N GLY A 90 4.90 21.61 9.22
CA GLY A 90 6.11 22.34 8.84
C GLY A 90 7.10 21.60 7.94
N ILE A 91 6.71 20.49 7.27
CA ILE A 91 7.65 19.62 6.55
C ILE A 91 7.28 19.43 5.05
N ASP A 92 6.49 20.29 4.47
CA ASP A 92 6.46 20.43 3.02
C ASP A 92 7.39 21.60 2.64
N SER A 93 8.48 21.22 1.98
CA SER A 93 9.45 22.12 1.40
C SER A 93 8.76 23.16 0.50
N ASP A 94 8.96 24.43 0.78
CA ASP A 94 9.44 25.39 -0.20
C ASP A 94 9.59 26.77 0.44
N GLU A 95 10.86 27.24 0.36
CA GLU A 95 11.37 28.60 0.23
C GLU A 95 11.10 29.67 1.30
N ASP A 96 12.21 30.03 1.92
CA ASP A 96 12.72 31.37 2.27
C ASP A 96 11.74 32.46 2.74
N GLU A 97 11.80 32.76 4.05
CA GLU A 97 12.02 34.16 4.48
C GLU A 97 12.61 34.20 5.91
N PHE A 98 13.85 34.72 5.96
CA PHE A 98 14.58 34.99 7.19
C PHE A 98 13.99 36.25 7.85
N THR A 99 13.24 36.08 8.93
CA THR A 99 13.00 37.17 9.86
C THR A 99 13.28 36.75 11.28
N SER A 100 14.36 37.31 11.77
CA SER A 100 14.80 37.31 13.16
C SER A 100 13.72 37.90 14.07
N SER A 101 13.04 37.05 14.83
CA SER A 101 12.55 37.37 16.19
C SER A 101 11.78 36.20 16.75
N ASN A 102 12.23 35.69 17.87
CA ASN A 102 11.51 35.13 19.00
C ASN A 102 12.11 33.85 19.56
N ASN A 103 13.00 34.02 20.51
CA ASN A 103 13.41 32.93 21.43
C ASN A 103 12.18 32.21 22.02
N ALA A 104 11.07 32.91 22.24
CA ALA A 104 9.84 32.31 22.78
C ALA A 104 9.13 31.38 21.77
N GLN A 105 9.14 31.68 20.47
CA GLN A 105 8.57 30.75 19.46
C GLN A 105 9.45 29.51 19.31
N GLN A 106 10.76 29.69 19.33
CA GLN A 106 11.71 28.58 19.25
C GLN A 106 11.67 27.69 20.49
N GLU A 107 11.44 28.24 21.68
CA GLU A 107 11.23 27.46 22.92
C GLU A 107 9.91 26.67 22.89
N VAL A 108 8.85 27.24 22.34
CA VAL A 108 7.55 26.54 22.17
C VAL A 108 7.67 25.43 21.12
N GLU A 109 8.36 25.65 20.02
CA GLU A 109 8.58 24.64 18.98
C GLU A 109 9.44 23.48 19.49
N THR A 110 10.49 23.77 20.28
CA THR A 110 11.33 22.71 20.88
C THR A 110 10.57 21.91 21.93
N ALA A 111 9.80 22.55 22.79
CA ALA A 111 8.96 21.86 23.78
C ALA A 111 7.89 20.97 23.12
N ALA A 112 7.30 21.45 22.02
CA ALA A 112 6.33 20.70 21.25
C ALA A 112 6.98 19.47 20.54
N ALA A 113 8.17 19.63 19.99
CA ALA A 113 8.93 18.53 19.39
C ALA A 113 9.32 17.47 20.44
N ASP A 114 9.75 17.90 21.62
CA ASP A 114 10.07 17.00 22.73
C ASP A 114 8.84 16.22 23.21
N ALA A 115 7.69 16.88 23.33
CA ALA A 115 6.43 16.22 23.69
C ALA A 115 6.02 15.18 22.63
N ALA A 116 6.13 15.49 21.35
CA ALA A 116 5.86 14.56 20.27
C ALA A 116 6.81 13.36 20.30
N PHE A 117 8.08 13.58 20.62
CA PHE A 117 9.09 12.53 20.74
C PHE A 117 8.77 11.58 21.91
N GLU A 118 8.37 12.10 23.08
CA GLU A 118 7.97 11.28 24.22
C GLU A 118 6.69 10.49 23.95
N LEU A 119 5.70 11.07 23.27
CA LEU A 119 4.50 10.35 22.84
C LEU A 119 4.87 9.20 21.89
N LEU A 120 5.77 9.42 20.94
CA LEU A 120 6.24 8.38 20.01
C LEU A 120 6.99 7.26 20.76
N ARG A 121 7.77 7.62 21.80
CA ARG A 121 8.43 6.66 22.68
C ARG A 121 7.43 5.76 23.38
N ILE A 122 6.38 6.35 23.99
CA ILE A 122 5.28 5.62 24.64
C ILE A 122 4.64 4.65 23.64
N TYR A 123 4.39 5.11 22.41
CA TYR A 123 3.80 4.27 21.38
C TYR A 123 4.64 3.04 21.06
N TYR A 124 5.92 3.22 20.75
CA TYR A 124 6.80 2.09 20.43
C TYR A 124 7.08 1.17 21.63
N GLN A 125 7.03 1.70 22.84
CA GLN A 125 7.19 0.88 24.06
C GLN A 125 5.97 0.02 24.36
N ARG A 126 4.76 0.56 24.22
CA ARG A 126 3.54 0.01 24.84
C ARG A 126 2.53 -0.52 23.81
N PHE A 127 2.43 0.06 22.62
CA PHE A 127 1.33 -0.19 21.68
C PHE A 127 1.75 -0.90 20.41
N PHE A 128 2.97 -0.69 19.93
CA PHE A 128 3.41 -1.28 18.67
C PHE A 128 3.48 -2.81 18.74
N PRO A 129 2.86 -3.55 17.80
CA PRO A 129 2.68 -5.00 17.89
C PRO A 129 3.94 -5.79 17.47
N TRP A 130 5.06 -5.64 18.17
CA TRP A 130 6.39 -6.18 17.84
C TRP A 130 6.39 -7.66 17.49
N ARG A 131 5.69 -8.47 18.30
CA ARG A 131 5.63 -9.92 18.11
C ARG A 131 5.00 -10.30 16.79
N TYR A 132 3.85 -9.69 16.46
CA TYR A 132 3.11 -10.02 15.25
C TYR A 132 3.79 -9.44 14.01
N MET A 133 4.39 -8.25 14.10
CA MET A 133 5.23 -7.68 13.05
C MET A 133 6.43 -8.57 12.71
N PHE A 134 7.11 -9.08 13.73
CA PHE A 134 8.20 -10.04 13.54
C PHE A 134 7.71 -11.31 12.84
N GLN A 135 6.64 -11.95 13.36
CA GLN A 135 6.11 -13.19 12.81
C GLN A 135 5.67 -13.03 11.34
N TRP A 136 5.05 -11.91 11.03
CA TRP A 136 4.65 -11.56 9.67
C TRP A 136 5.82 -11.49 8.71
N LEU A 137 6.87 -10.72 9.07
CA LEU A 137 8.02 -10.47 8.19
C LEU A 137 9.05 -11.60 8.18
N ASN A 138 9.04 -12.45 9.20
CA ASN A 138 9.92 -13.62 9.33
C ASN A 138 9.32 -14.89 8.75
N HIS A 139 8.00 -14.93 8.54
CA HIS A 139 7.22 -16.08 8.07
C HIS A 139 7.40 -17.36 8.91
N SER A 140 7.88 -17.20 10.14
CA SER A 140 8.14 -18.27 11.11
C SER A 140 8.13 -17.71 12.53
N PRO A 141 7.76 -18.51 13.55
CA PRO A 141 7.89 -18.11 14.95
C PRO A 141 9.36 -18.06 15.42
N VAL A 142 10.26 -18.76 14.72
CA VAL A 142 11.69 -18.82 15.00
C VAL A 142 12.43 -17.96 14.00
N PRO A 143 13.47 -17.18 14.38
CA PRO A 143 14.23 -16.34 13.48
C PRO A 143 14.75 -17.08 12.25
N THR A 144 14.51 -16.51 11.06
CA THR A 144 14.95 -17.05 9.78
C THR A 144 15.78 -16.02 9.01
N LYS A 145 16.24 -16.42 7.82
CA LYS A 145 16.92 -15.49 6.90
C LYS A 145 15.95 -14.40 6.37
N ASP A 146 14.64 -14.67 6.30
CA ASP A 146 13.65 -13.73 5.79
C ASP A 146 13.63 -12.43 6.61
N PHE A 147 13.77 -12.51 7.93
CA PHE A 147 13.86 -11.33 8.77
C PHE A 147 15.29 -10.75 8.80
N LYS A 148 16.29 -11.62 8.93
CA LYS A 148 17.69 -11.20 9.02
C LYS A 148 18.19 -10.47 7.77
N HIS A 149 17.75 -10.92 6.60
CA HIS A 149 18.17 -10.34 5.32
C HIS A 149 17.17 -9.31 4.78
N ARG A 150 16.13 -8.97 5.55
CA ARG A 150 15.16 -7.95 5.15
C ARG A 150 15.70 -6.54 5.37
N GLU A 151 15.48 -5.69 4.39
CA GLU A 151 15.76 -4.27 4.52
C GLU A 151 14.66 -3.56 5.31
N PHE A 152 15.07 -2.75 6.27
CA PHE A 152 14.27 -1.73 6.90
C PHE A 152 14.86 -0.36 6.58
N SER A 153 14.02 0.61 6.30
CA SER A 153 14.38 2.01 6.18
C SER A 153 13.77 2.78 7.35
N LEU A 154 14.60 3.52 8.06
CA LEU A 154 14.20 4.32 9.22
C LEU A 154 14.37 5.80 8.90
N TRP A 155 13.26 6.54 8.94
CA TRP A 155 13.24 7.99 8.73
C TRP A 155 13.29 8.67 10.09
N LEU A 156 14.31 9.46 10.34
CA LEU A 156 14.54 10.14 11.61
C LEU A 156 13.90 11.55 11.60
N HIS A 157 13.81 12.16 12.78
CA HIS A 157 13.22 13.50 12.94
C HIS A 157 14.00 14.62 12.25
N ASN A 158 15.29 14.43 12.02
CA ASN A 158 16.19 15.35 11.31
C ASN A 158 16.24 15.09 9.79
N ASP A 159 15.22 14.50 9.23
CA ASP A 159 15.09 14.10 7.81
C ASP A 159 16.12 13.10 7.31
N ALA A 160 17.01 12.62 8.17
CA ALA A 160 17.97 11.58 7.83
C ALA A 160 17.25 10.24 7.58
N VAL A 161 17.57 9.60 6.46
CA VAL A 161 17.03 8.30 6.07
C VAL A 161 18.10 7.24 6.21
N MET A 162 17.88 6.29 7.13
CA MET A 162 18.77 5.15 7.35
C MET A 162 18.27 3.95 6.54
N ARG A 163 18.78 3.77 5.32
CA ARG A 163 18.51 2.62 4.45
C ARG A 163 19.33 1.40 4.82
N TYR A 164 18.89 0.23 4.36
CA TYR A 164 19.60 -1.05 4.49
C TYR A 164 19.84 -1.47 5.95
N GLN A 165 18.94 -1.11 6.85
CA GLN A 165 18.94 -1.65 8.19
C GLN A 165 18.38 -3.07 8.18
N SER A 166 18.93 -3.97 9.00
CA SER A 166 18.46 -5.35 9.15
C SER A 166 18.65 -5.81 10.58
N TYR A 167 17.90 -6.83 10.99
CA TYR A 167 17.89 -7.29 12.38
C TYR A 167 17.74 -8.80 12.43
N THR A 168 18.52 -9.45 13.30
CA THR A 168 18.46 -10.90 13.47
C THR A 168 17.27 -11.34 14.31
N THR A 169 16.76 -10.48 15.20
CA THR A 169 15.64 -10.79 16.12
C THR A 169 14.70 -9.60 16.27
N ALA A 170 13.48 -9.87 16.73
CA ALA A 170 12.51 -8.83 17.08
C ALA A 170 13.03 -7.88 18.15
N ASP A 171 13.74 -8.39 19.15
CA ASP A 171 14.27 -7.58 20.27
C ASP A 171 15.33 -6.59 19.81
N LEU A 172 16.21 -6.99 18.89
CA LEU A 172 17.20 -6.07 18.30
C LEU A 172 16.52 -4.99 17.46
N PHE A 173 15.49 -5.34 16.69
CA PHE A 173 14.70 -4.37 15.96
C PHE A 173 14.02 -3.38 16.91
N ARG A 174 13.31 -3.90 17.93
CA ARG A 174 12.65 -3.07 18.95
C ARG A 174 13.65 -2.14 19.65
N LYS A 175 14.79 -2.67 20.10
CA LYS A 175 15.82 -1.89 20.79
C LYS A 175 16.34 -0.73 19.93
N ASP A 176 16.55 -0.97 18.66
CA ASP A 176 17.10 0.04 17.76
C ASP A 176 16.05 1.09 17.41
N VAL A 177 14.78 0.69 17.20
CA VAL A 177 13.67 1.63 17.00
C VAL A 177 13.44 2.50 18.24
N LEU A 178 13.50 1.93 19.45
CA LEU A 178 13.39 2.68 20.71
C LEU A 178 14.58 3.63 20.96
N ARG A 179 15.74 3.32 20.42
CA ARG A 179 16.92 4.19 20.50
C ARG A 179 16.88 5.31 19.47
N LEU A 180 16.43 5.02 18.24
CA LEU A 180 16.46 5.95 17.12
C LEU A 180 15.17 6.78 17.01
N MET A 181 14.06 6.26 17.55
CA MET A 181 12.74 6.90 17.52
C MET A 181 12.35 7.38 16.12
N PRO A 182 12.34 6.51 15.09
CA PRO A 182 12.03 6.93 13.74
C PRO A 182 10.58 7.40 13.63
N ARG A 183 10.37 8.51 12.95
CA ARG A 183 9.02 9.01 12.64
C ARG A 183 8.30 8.15 11.58
N ARG A 184 9.06 7.38 10.76
CA ARG A 184 8.52 6.47 9.75
C ARG A 184 9.44 5.26 9.61
N ILE A 185 8.83 4.10 9.51
CA ILE A 185 9.50 2.83 9.21
C ILE A 185 8.96 2.33 7.88
N GLU A 186 9.86 1.99 6.97
CA GLU A 186 9.50 1.36 5.70
C GLU A 186 10.11 -0.03 5.62
N ILE A 187 9.39 -0.93 4.95
CA ILE A 187 9.74 -2.33 4.77
C ILE A 187 10.17 -2.54 3.33
N GLY A 188 11.35 -3.12 3.16
CA GLY A 188 11.94 -3.47 1.88
C GLY A 188 11.97 -4.98 1.64
N PRO A 189 12.70 -5.42 0.61
CA PRO A 189 12.85 -6.83 0.26
C PRO A 189 13.77 -7.59 1.20
N VAL A 190 13.69 -8.91 1.09
CA VAL A 190 14.72 -9.84 1.59
C VAL A 190 15.79 -9.95 0.53
N TYR A 191 17.06 -9.78 0.92
CA TYR A 191 18.20 -9.86 0.02
C TYR A 191 18.93 -11.21 0.11
N THR A 192 19.81 -11.47 -0.85
CA THR A 192 20.71 -12.64 -0.85
C THR A 192 21.63 -12.69 0.37
N ALA A 193 21.96 -11.53 0.94
CA ALA A 193 22.82 -11.35 2.09
C ALA A 193 22.29 -10.27 3.04
N ASP A 194 22.92 -10.11 4.21
CA ASP A 194 22.56 -9.08 5.18
C ASP A 194 22.68 -7.67 4.55
N PRO A 195 21.60 -6.87 4.50
CA PRO A 195 21.62 -5.53 3.93
C PRO A 195 22.69 -4.59 4.52
N ARG A 196 23.05 -4.76 5.79
CA ARG A 196 24.11 -3.96 6.45
C ARG A 196 25.48 -4.16 5.79
N ASP A 197 25.72 -5.36 5.25
CA ASP A 197 26.99 -5.74 4.64
C ASP A 197 27.09 -5.37 3.15
N ARG A 198 26.07 -4.70 2.57
CA ARG A 198 25.99 -4.44 1.13
C ARG A 198 27.25 -3.76 0.55
N LYS A 199 27.90 -2.87 1.34
CA LYS A 199 29.10 -2.16 0.90
C LYS A 199 30.34 -3.05 0.81
N THR A 200 30.31 -4.25 1.40
CA THR A 200 31.41 -5.22 1.33
C THR A 200 31.40 -6.03 0.04
N PHE A 201 30.26 -6.08 -0.66
CA PHE A 201 30.13 -6.83 -1.90
C PHE A 201 30.69 -6.06 -3.08
N ARG A 202 31.68 -6.64 -3.77
CA ARG A 202 32.30 -6.02 -4.96
C ARG A 202 31.45 -6.15 -6.22
N ASN A 203 30.60 -7.19 -6.28
CA ASN A 203 29.74 -7.49 -7.45
C ASN A 203 28.28 -7.22 -7.10
N SER A 204 27.58 -6.50 -7.97
CA SER A 204 26.13 -6.26 -7.83
C SER A 204 25.31 -7.54 -7.79
N THR A 205 25.78 -8.61 -8.45
CA THR A 205 25.11 -9.92 -8.47
C THR A 205 25.16 -10.64 -7.11
N ALA A 206 26.10 -10.29 -6.23
CA ALA A 206 26.21 -10.90 -4.91
C ALA A 206 25.20 -10.34 -3.90
N PHE A 207 24.64 -9.15 -4.16
CA PHE A 207 23.64 -8.51 -3.32
C PHE A 207 22.43 -8.11 -4.15
N GLN A 208 21.42 -8.98 -4.19
CA GLN A 208 20.20 -8.78 -4.96
C GLN A 208 18.96 -9.03 -4.11
N PRO A 209 17.84 -8.32 -4.37
CA PRO A 209 16.56 -8.63 -3.74
C PRO A 209 16.05 -9.98 -4.25
N LEU A 210 15.59 -10.82 -3.32
CA LEU A 210 15.09 -12.17 -3.59
C LEU A 210 13.57 -12.26 -3.47
N ALA A 211 13.03 -11.65 -2.44
CA ALA A 211 11.63 -11.79 -2.10
C ALA A 211 11.10 -10.52 -1.43
N LYS A 212 9.86 -10.19 -1.69
CA LYS A 212 9.09 -9.15 -1.02
C LYS A 212 7.62 -9.39 -1.25
N GLU A 213 6.79 -9.05 -0.32
CA GLU A 213 5.33 -8.97 -0.50
C GLU A 213 5.03 -8.18 -1.79
N LEU A 214 4.07 -8.63 -2.59
CA LEU A 214 3.60 -7.85 -3.71
C LEU A 214 2.72 -6.73 -3.15
N CYS A 215 3.15 -5.49 -3.35
CA CYS A 215 2.49 -4.34 -2.76
C CYS A 215 1.77 -3.52 -3.82
N PHE A 216 0.63 -2.92 -3.43
CA PHE A 216 -0.06 -1.91 -4.22
C PHE A 216 -0.31 -0.69 -3.35
N ASP A 217 -0.23 0.49 -3.95
CA ASP A 217 -0.53 1.77 -3.32
C ASP A 217 -1.66 2.46 -4.09
N ILE A 218 -2.68 2.88 -3.35
CA ILE A 218 -3.86 3.58 -3.86
C ILE A 218 -3.96 4.89 -3.09
N ASP A 219 -3.79 6.01 -3.78
CA ASP A 219 -3.88 7.35 -3.23
C ASP A 219 -5.08 8.11 -3.83
N LEU A 220 -5.84 8.80 -2.98
CA LEU A 220 -7.00 9.58 -3.43
C LEU A 220 -6.64 10.80 -4.30
N THR A 221 -5.38 11.24 -4.32
CA THR A 221 -4.92 12.27 -5.27
C THR A 221 -4.99 11.80 -6.72
N ASP A 222 -4.87 10.49 -6.97
CA ASP A 222 -4.99 9.93 -8.31
C ASP A 222 -6.42 10.00 -8.86
N TYR A 223 -7.40 10.35 -8.00
CA TYR A 223 -8.81 10.52 -8.34
C TYR A 223 -9.26 11.98 -8.41
N ASP A 224 -8.34 12.97 -8.36
CA ASP A 224 -8.68 14.40 -8.36
C ASP A 224 -9.43 14.84 -9.62
N ASP A 225 -9.23 14.17 -10.73
CA ASP A 225 -9.96 14.44 -11.98
C ASP A 225 -11.42 13.95 -11.97
N VAL A 226 -11.79 12.97 -11.13
CA VAL A 226 -13.14 12.41 -11.04
C VAL A 226 -13.86 12.78 -9.74
N ARG A 227 -13.16 12.97 -8.62
CA ARG A 227 -13.78 13.44 -7.38
C ARG A 227 -14.08 14.95 -7.44
N THR A 228 -15.17 15.37 -6.79
CA THR A 228 -15.66 16.76 -6.76
C THR A 228 -15.71 17.35 -5.37
N CYS A 229 -15.61 16.50 -4.34
CA CYS A 229 -15.81 16.91 -2.95
C CYS A 229 -14.56 17.44 -2.27
N CYS A 230 -13.37 17.05 -2.74
CA CYS A 230 -12.06 17.39 -2.17
C CYS A 230 -11.00 17.40 -3.26
N GLU A 231 -9.84 18.00 -2.98
CA GLU A 231 -8.69 18.06 -3.86
C GLU A 231 -7.40 17.86 -3.07
N GLY A 232 -6.37 17.31 -3.72
CA GLY A 232 -5.04 17.10 -3.17
C GLY A 232 -5.05 16.27 -1.88
N ALA A 233 -4.48 16.84 -0.83
CA ALA A 233 -4.34 16.15 0.46
C ALA A 233 -5.63 16.02 1.28
N ASN A 234 -6.68 16.77 0.92
CA ASN A 234 -7.94 16.78 1.65
C ASN A 234 -8.81 15.59 1.27
N ILE A 235 -9.45 14.99 2.26
CA ILE A 235 -10.39 13.87 2.08
C ILE A 235 -11.65 14.07 2.91
N CYS A 236 -12.73 13.41 2.50
CA CYS A 236 -13.98 13.30 3.25
C CYS A 236 -14.59 11.91 3.04
N HIS A 237 -15.69 11.61 3.74
CA HIS A 237 -16.37 10.31 3.59
C HIS A 237 -16.87 10.04 2.17
N LYS A 238 -17.14 11.09 1.36
CA LYS A 238 -17.57 10.93 -0.03
C LYS A 238 -16.45 10.41 -0.92
N CYS A 239 -15.26 11.02 -0.87
CA CYS A 239 -14.14 10.55 -1.69
C CYS A 239 -13.50 9.27 -1.15
N TRP A 240 -13.67 8.94 0.14
CA TRP A 240 -13.21 7.68 0.69
C TRP A 240 -13.85 6.47 0.01
N LYS A 241 -15.04 6.62 -0.57
CA LYS A 241 -15.73 5.57 -1.32
C LYS A 241 -14.92 5.05 -2.52
N PHE A 242 -14.10 5.90 -3.15
CA PHE A 242 -13.19 5.46 -4.22
C PHE A 242 -12.17 4.41 -3.73
N THR A 243 -11.68 4.58 -2.51
CA THR A 243 -10.79 3.58 -1.88
C THR A 243 -11.54 2.27 -1.64
N THR A 244 -12.77 2.32 -1.17
CA THR A 244 -13.63 1.13 -0.97
C THR A 244 -13.87 0.39 -2.29
N MET A 245 -14.21 1.12 -3.37
CA MET A 245 -14.35 0.54 -4.71
C MET A 245 -13.08 -0.14 -5.18
N ALA A 246 -11.94 0.52 -5.03
CA ALA A 246 -10.64 -0.02 -5.43
C ALA A 246 -10.28 -1.30 -4.67
N ILE A 247 -10.51 -1.34 -3.36
CA ILE A 247 -10.27 -2.55 -2.56
C ILE A 247 -11.17 -3.70 -3.04
N LYS A 248 -12.47 -3.47 -3.24
CA LYS A 248 -13.41 -4.52 -3.67
C LYS A 248 -13.00 -5.14 -5.01
N VAL A 249 -12.65 -4.33 -5.99
CA VAL A 249 -12.22 -4.82 -7.31
C VAL A 249 -10.90 -5.58 -7.22
N MET A 250 -9.91 -5.01 -6.55
CA MET A 250 -8.57 -5.61 -6.47
C MET A 250 -8.54 -6.87 -5.61
N GLU A 251 -9.22 -6.88 -4.45
CA GLU A 251 -9.32 -8.07 -3.59
C GLU A 251 -9.88 -9.24 -4.36
N THR A 252 -11.02 -9.03 -5.08
CA THR A 252 -11.66 -10.06 -5.88
C THR A 252 -10.72 -10.59 -6.97
N ALA A 253 -10.06 -9.70 -7.71
CA ALA A 253 -9.16 -10.11 -8.79
C ALA A 253 -7.90 -10.82 -8.27
N LEU A 254 -7.30 -10.32 -7.19
CA LEU A 254 -6.13 -10.97 -6.58
C LEU A 254 -6.46 -12.38 -6.11
N GLN A 255 -7.67 -12.62 -5.61
CA GLN A 255 -8.12 -13.94 -5.18
C GLN A 255 -8.51 -14.84 -6.36
N GLU A 256 -9.39 -14.38 -7.24
CA GLU A 256 -9.99 -15.22 -8.27
C GLU A 256 -9.08 -15.40 -9.51
N ASP A 257 -8.37 -14.35 -9.94
CA ASP A 257 -7.55 -14.39 -11.15
C ASP A 257 -6.10 -14.85 -10.86
N PHE A 258 -5.56 -14.52 -9.69
CA PHE A 258 -4.19 -14.87 -9.30
C PHE A 258 -4.12 -15.92 -8.21
N GLY A 259 -5.23 -16.23 -7.55
CA GLY A 259 -5.33 -17.22 -6.46
C GLY A 259 -4.46 -16.83 -5.25
N PHE A 260 -4.33 -15.55 -4.95
CA PHE A 260 -3.71 -15.06 -3.72
C PHE A 260 -4.76 -14.99 -2.60
N HIS A 261 -4.40 -15.43 -1.40
CA HIS A 261 -5.34 -15.52 -0.29
C HIS A 261 -4.95 -14.66 0.91
N HIS A 262 -3.65 -14.41 1.09
CA HIS A 262 -3.12 -13.63 2.21
C HIS A 262 -2.88 -12.17 1.79
N ILE A 263 -3.96 -11.39 1.72
CA ILE A 263 -3.94 -9.97 1.34
C ILE A 263 -4.28 -9.14 2.57
N LEU A 264 -3.35 -8.28 2.98
CA LEU A 264 -3.52 -7.35 4.09
C LEU A 264 -3.70 -5.94 3.54
N TRP A 265 -4.88 -5.36 3.73
CA TRP A 265 -5.16 -3.96 3.44
C TRP A 265 -4.82 -3.11 4.65
N VAL A 266 -4.12 -2.00 4.43
CA VAL A 266 -3.65 -1.10 5.50
C VAL A 266 -3.96 0.34 5.12
N TYR A 267 -4.62 1.06 6.01
CA TYR A 267 -4.82 2.51 5.89
C TYR A 267 -3.46 3.24 5.90
N SER A 268 -3.22 4.11 4.95
CA SER A 268 -1.92 4.82 4.83
C SER A 268 -1.72 5.90 5.92
N GLY A 269 -2.76 6.18 6.73
CA GLY A 269 -2.76 7.18 7.79
C GLY A 269 -3.30 8.56 7.37
N ARG A 270 -3.54 8.80 6.05
CA ARG A 270 -4.07 10.08 5.57
C ARG A 270 -5.14 9.88 4.49
N ARG A 271 -4.78 9.54 3.27
CA ARG A 271 -5.65 9.63 2.09
C ARG A 271 -5.67 8.39 1.18
N GLY A 272 -5.09 7.29 1.60
CA GLY A 272 -5.00 6.11 0.76
C GLY A 272 -4.90 4.82 1.53
N VAL A 273 -4.67 3.73 0.81
CA VAL A 273 -4.50 2.39 1.35
C VAL A 273 -3.39 1.65 0.62
N HIS A 274 -2.72 0.76 1.36
CA HIS A 274 -1.72 -0.15 0.83
C HIS A 274 -2.23 -1.58 0.89
N ALA A 275 -2.09 -2.34 -0.18
CA ALA A 275 -2.25 -3.78 -0.15
C ALA A 275 -0.89 -4.47 0.00
N TRP A 276 -0.83 -5.48 0.87
CA TRP A 276 0.32 -6.36 1.04
C TRP A 276 -0.11 -7.79 0.74
N VAL A 277 0.28 -8.30 -0.42
CA VAL A 277 0.00 -9.69 -0.83
C VAL A 277 1.13 -10.57 -0.35
N CYS A 278 0.85 -11.37 0.67
CA CYS A 278 1.84 -12.05 1.50
C CYS A 278 2.02 -13.54 1.16
N ASP A 279 1.23 -14.09 0.24
CA ASP A 279 1.38 -15.47 -0.23
C ASP A 279 2.82 -15.72 -0.69
N ARG A 280 3.38 -16.89 -0.36
CA ARG A 280 4.75 -17.24 -0.76
C ARG A 280 5.00 -17.05 -2.26
N LYS A 281 4.05 -17.49 -3.12
CA LYS A 281 4.15 -17.31 -4.56
C LYS A 281 4.18 -15.83 -4.98
N ALA A 282 3.44 -14.95 -4.28
CA ALA A 282 3.47 -13.51 -4.55
C ALA A 282 4.80 -12.88 -4.12
N ARG A 283 5.36 -13.30 -2.99
CA ARG A 283 6.64 -12.79 -2.48
C ARG A 283 7.82 -13.14 -3.38
N MET A 284 7.77 -14.28 -4.06
CA MET A 284 8.83 -14.77 -4.93
C MET A 284 8.75 -14.28 -6.38
N LEU A 285 7.76 -13.45 -6.72
CA LEU A 285 7.62 -12.88 -8.07
C LEU A 285 8.80 -11.97 -8.40
N GLU A 286 9.36 -12.17 -9.58
CA GLU A 286 10.39 -11.29 -10.14
C GLU A 286 9.80 -9.98 -10.71
N ASP A 287 10.64 -8.98 -10.97
CA ASP A 287 10.22 -7.66 -11.46
C ASP A 287 9.35 -7.75 -12.73
N HIS A 288 9.67 -8.65 -13.67
CA HIS A 288 8.88 -8.79 -14.90
C HIS A 288 7.49 -9.37 -14.65
N GLN A 289 7.35 -10.32 -13.70
CA GLN A 289 6.07 -10.89 -13.31
C GLN A 289 5.22 -9.86 -12.53
N ARG A 290 5.86 -9.10 -11.63
CA ARG A 290 5.22 -7.98 -10.92
C ARG A 290 4.69 -6.93 -11.89
N LYS A 291 5.50 -6.56 -12.89
CA LYS A 291 5.08 -5.66 -13.96
C LYS A 291 3.89 -6.20 -14.74
N ALA A 292 3.86 -7.49 -15.05
CA ALA A 292 2.72 -8.11 -15.74
C ALA A 292 1.42 -8.02 -14.92
N ILE A 293 1.49 -8.33 -13.62
CA ILE A 293 0.33 -8.21 -12.71
C ILE A 293 -0.10 -6.74 -12.56
N THR A 294 0.85 -5.82 -12.41
CA THR A 294 0.53 -4.39 -12.34
C THR A 294 -0.15 -3.90 -13.61
N SER A 295 0.36 -4.31 -14.78
CA SER A 295 -0.25 -3.95 -16.07
C SER A 295 -1.64 -4.55 -16.28
N TYR A 296 -1.96 -5.65 -15.61
CA TYR A 296 -3.30 -6.23 -15.61
C TYR A 296 -4.33 -5.31 -14.96
N PHE A 297 -3.91 -4.57 -13.92
CA PHE A 297 -4.74 -3.60 -13.21
C PHE A 297 -4.65 -2.18 -13.79
N ASP A 298 -3.68 -1.88 -14.65
CA ASP A 298 -3.48 -0.54 -15.23
C ASP A 298 -4.42 -0.30 -16.43
N VAL A 299 -5.69 -0.11 -16.12
CA VAL A 299 -6.76 0.08 -17.12
C VAL A 299 -7.02 1.57 -17.36
N VAL A 300 -6.93 2.40 -16.32
CA VAL A 300 -7.14 3.85 -16.38
C VAL A 300 -5.80 4.55 -16.31
N SER A 301 -5.21 4.85 -17.46
CA SER A 301 -3.93 5.56 -17.49
C SER A 301 -4.14 7.07 -17.53
N GLY A 302 -3.52 7.79 -16.59
CA GLY A 302 -3.57 9.25 -16.46
C GLY A 302 -2.78 10.02 -17.51
N LYS A 303 -2.90 9.70 -18.81
CA LYS A 303 -2.26 10.47 -19.88
C LYS A 303 -3.09 11.70 -20.20
N GLN A 304 -2.50 12.88 -19.97
CA GLN A 304 -3.05 14.15 -20.43
C GLN A 304 -3.37 14.09 -21.94
N GLY A 305 -4.65 14.23 -22.30
CA GLY A 305 -5.09 14.52 -23.65
C GLY A 305 -5.54 13.35 -24.54
N GLY A 306 -5.79 12.15 -24.00
CA GLY A 306 -6.31 11.01 -24.78
C GLY A 306 -7.37 10.22 -24.04
N THR A 307 -7.95 9.22 -24.69
CA THR A 307 -8.92 8.29 -24.10
C THR A 307 -8.34 7.74 -22.81
N ARG A 308 -8.94 8.07 -21.68
CA ARG A 308 -8.43 7.75 -20.34
C ARG A 308 -8.51 6.26 -20.03
N VAL A 309 -9.29 5.52 -20.78
CA VAL A 309 -9.54 4.09 -20.59
C VAL A 309 -9.11 3.34 -21.84
N ASN A 310 -8.15 2.41 -21.71
CA ASN A 310 -7.66 1.58 -22.82
C ASN A 310 -8.25 0.18 -22.72
N ILE A 311 -9.49 0.01 -23.19
CA ILE A 311 -10.21 -1.25 -23.11
C ILE A 311 -10.37 -1.87 -24.50
N ARG A 312 -10.01 -3.16 -24.61
CA ARG A 312 -10.27 -3.98 -25.79
C ARG A 312 -11.62 -4.66 -25.67
N ARG A 313 -12.31 -4.78 -26.80
CA ARG A 313 -13.59 -5.52 -26.89
C ARG A 313 -13.38 -6.88 -27.60
N PRO A 314 -14.08 -7.96 -27.17
CA PRO A 314 -14.99 -8.03 -26.03
C PRO A 314 -14.27 -7.81 -24.70
N LEU A 315 -15.00 -7.37 -23.66
CA LEU A 315 -14.42 -7.15 -22.33
C LEU A 315 -13.75 -8.40 -21.79
N HIS A 316 -12.58 -8.19 -21.19
CA HIS A 316 -11.94 -9.23 -20.40
C HIS A 316 -12.84 -9.63 -19.21
N PRO A 317 -12.94 -10.92 -18.82
CA PRO A 317 -13.77 -11.36 -17.70
C PRO A 317 -13.56 -10.59 -16.41
N HIS A 318 -12.32 -10.21 -16.09
CA HIS A 318 -12.00 -9.32 -14.98
C HIS A 318 -12.77 -7.97 -15.07
N LEU A 319 -12.76 -7.32 -16.23
CA LEU A 319 -13.42 -6.02 -16.38
C LEU A 319 -14.96 -6.15 -16.34
N SER A 320 -15.50 -7.24 -16.88
CA SER A 320 -16.93 -7.53 -16.76
C SER A 320 -17.34 -7.70 -15.30
N ARG A 321 -16.60 -8.49 -14.54
CA ARG A 321 -16.81 -8.66 -13.10
C ARG A 321 -16.62 -7.34 -12.33
N SER A 322 -15.62 -6.54 -12.71
CA SER A 322 -15.40 -5.22 -12.11
C SER A 322 -16.60 -4.30 -12.31
N LEU A 323 -17.20 -4.28 -13.51
CA LEU A 323 -18.42 -3.52 -13.77
C LEU A 323 -19.58 -3.99 -12.89
N ASP A 324 -19.72 -5.30 -12.67
CA ASP A 324 -20.77 -5.82 -11.79
C ASP A 324 -20.59 -5.40 -10.33
N ILE A 325 -19.35 -5.33 -9.87
CA ILE A 325 -19.00 -4.82 -8.53
C ILE A 325 -19.27 -3.31 -8.43
N LEU A 326 -18.94 -2.56 -9.49
CA LEU A 326 -18.88 -1.10 -9.46
C LEU A 326 -20.20 -0.41 -9.83
N LYS A 327 -21.16 -1.09 -10.45
CA LYS A 327 -22.43 -0.48 -10.95
C LYS A 327 -23.23 0.25 -9.87
N ASP A 328 -23.35 -0.35 -8.68
CA ASP A 328 -24.11 0.26 -7.58
C ASP A 328 -23.34 1.43 -6.97
N HIS A 329 -22.01 1.32 -6.88
CA HIS A 329 -21.12 2.40 -6.48
C HIS A 329 -21.14 3.56 -7.46
N PHE A 330 -21.17 3.27 -8.77
CA PHE A 330 -21.29 4.32 -9.77
C PHE A 330 -22.58 5.13 -9.59
N GLN A 331 -23.71 4.45 -9.36
CA GLN A 331 -24.98 5.12 -9.13
C GLN A 331 -24.94 5.97 -7.83
N GLN A 332 -24.57 5.35 -6.71
CA GLN A 332 -24.68 5.97 -5.39
C GLN A 332 -23.51 6.93 -5.10
N ASP A 333 -22.29 6.47 -5.32
CA ASP A 333 -21.10 7.20 -4.88
C ASP A 333 -20.62 8.20 -5.92
N VAL A 334 -20.79 7.92 -7.24
CA VAL A 334 -20.38 8.84 -8.30
C VAL A 334 -21.54 9.76 -8.71
N LEU A 335 -22.65 9.21 -9.18
CA LEU A 335 -23.72 10.05 -9.74
C LEU A 335 -24.44 10.87 -8.68
N GLU A 336 -24.70 10.31 -7.48
CA GLU A 336 -25.46 10.98 -6.43
C GLU A 336 -24.56 11.78 -5.48
N LEU A 337 -23.46 11.18 -4.97
CA LEU A 337 -22.63 11.84 -3.96
C LEU A 337 -21.61 12.81 -4.56
N GLN A 338 -20.97 12.47 -5.68
CA GLN A 338 -19.98 13.35 -6.33
C GLN A 338 -20.67 14.33 -7.29
N ASP A 339 -21.75 13.93 -7.97
CA ASP A 339 -22.49 14.73 -8.96
C ASP A 339 -21.56 15.43 -10.00
N PRO A 340 -20.64 14.67 -10.67
CA PRO A 340 -19.53 15.25 -11.42
C PRO A 340 -19.97 16.10 -12.61
N TRP A 341 -21.07 15.74 -13.24
CA TRP A 341 -21.55 16.40 -14.46
C TRP A 341 -22.46 17.60 -14.18
N LYS A 342 -22.64 18.00 -12.92
CA LYS A 342 -23.15 19.31 -12.57
C LYS A 342 -22.16 20.41 -13.00
N ILE A 343 -20.89 20.08 -13.09
CA ILE A 343 -19.80 20.93 -13.60
C ILE A 343 -19.86 20.91 -15.14
N PRO A 344 -20.05 22.06 -15.82
CA PRO A 344 -20.27 22.12 -17.28
C PRO A 344 -19.13 21.48 -18.08
N GLU A 345 -17.89 21.71 -17.71
CA GLU A 345 -16.69 21.20 -18.38
C GLU A 345 -16.64 19.66 -18.33
N ARG A 346 -17.02 19.08 -17.19
CA ARG A 346 -17.11 17.62 -17.02
C ARG A 346 -18.31 17.03 -17.77
N ALA A 347 -19.43 17.75 -17.85
CA ALA A 347 -20.58 17.35 -18.67
C ALA A 347 -20.22 17.33 -20.15
N GLU A 348 -19.46 18.34 -20.64
CA GLU A 348 -18.97 18.35 -22.02
C GLU A 348 -17.98 17.19 -22.29
N SER A 349 -17.11 16.87 -21.31
CA SER A 349 -16.23 15.72 -21.41
C SER A 349 -16.99 14.39 -21.53
N LEU A 350 -18.13 14.25 -20.83
CA LEU A 350 -19.02 13.09 -20.98
C LEU A 350 -19.62 13.04 -22.39
N LEU A 351 -20.10 14.18 -22.90
CA LEU A 351 -20.66 14.24 -24.27
C LEU A 351 -19.66 13.79 -25.34
N GLN A 352 -18.38 14.13 -25.16
CA GLN A 352 -17.32 13.72 -26.11
C GLN A 352 -17.11 12.20 -26.15
N GLN A 353 -17.52 11.46 -25.12
CA GLN A 353 -17.42 10.00 -25.05
C GLN A 353 -18.62 9.30 -25.71
N ILE A 354 -19.71 10.02 -25.98
CA ILE A 354 -20.88 9.47 -26.68
C ILE A 354 -20.54 9.30 -28.18
N PRO A 355 -20.66 8.08 -28.75
CA PRO A 355 -20.18 7.80 -30.10
C PRO A 355 -21.01 8.51 -31.19
N ASP A 356 -22.32 8.63 -31.01
CA ASP A 356 -23.23 9.19 -31.99
C ASP A 356 -23.33 10.73 -31.90
N SER A 357 -23.12 11.41 -33.03
CA SER A 357 -23.06 12.86 -33.08
C SER A 357 -24.45 13.52 -32.92
N GLU A 358 -25.50 12.89 -33.40
CA GLU A 358 -26.87 13.43 -33.30
C GLU A 358 -27.38 13.32 -31.86
N LEU A 359 -27.10 12.19 -31.21
CA LEU A 359 -27.42 11.99 -29.80
C LEU A 359 -26.62 12.99 -28.92
N ARG A 360 -25.33 13.20 -29.20
CA ARG A 360 -24.47 14.17 -28.52
C ARG A 360 -25.07 15.59 -28.57
N GLU A 361 -25.47 16.02 -29.77
CA GLU A 361 -26.05 17.36 -29.96
C GLU A 361 -27.42 17.50 -29.28
N ALA A 362 -28.27 16.47 -29.32
CA ALA A 362 -29.54 16.47 -28.63
C ALA A 362 -29.38 16.54 -27.11
N LEU A 363 -28.40 15.79 -26.53
CA LEU A 363 -28.05 15.85 -25.12
C LEU A 363 -27.51 17.22 -24.73
N ARG A 364 -26.57 17.79 -25.51
CA ARG A 364 -26.02 19.12 -25.29
C ARG A 364 -27.12 20.18 -25.21
N LYS A 365 -27.98 20.23 -26.19
CA LYS A 365 -29.11 21.16 -26.23
C LYS A 365 -30.07 21.00 -25.03
N LYS A 366 -30.32 19.75 -24.61
CA LYS A 366 -31.15 19.47 -23.44
C LYS A 366 -30.50 19.93 -22.14
N TRP A 367 -29.18 19.74 -21.97
CA TRP A 367 -28.45 20.11 -20.75
C TRP A 367 -28.18 21.61 -20.67
N GLU A 368 -27.93 22.28 -21.79
CA GLU A 368 -27.86 23.76 -21.87
C GLU A 368 -29.18 24.42 -21.48
N ALA A 369 -30.32 23.82 -21.83
CA ALA A 369 -31.64 24.31 -21.41
C ALA A 369 -31.91 24.10 -19.89
N SER A 370 -31.13 23.28 -19.22
CA SER A 370 -31.27 22.97 -17.79
C SER A 370 -29.90 22.80 -17.13
N PRO A 371 -29.10 23.88 -16.89
CA PRO A 371 -27.74 23.79 -16.41
C PRO A 371 -27.57 23.08 -15.06
N GLU A 372 -28.55 23.26 -14.16
CA GLU A 372 -28.55 22.66 -12.80
C GLU A 372 -29.00 21.19 -12.76
N ARG A 373 -29.08 20.55 -13.92
CA ARG A 373 -29.52 19.15 -14.02
C ARG A 373 -28.46 18.22 -13.37
N ALA A 374 -28.91 17.41 -12.40
CA ALA A 374 -28.06 16.47 -11.68
C ALA A 374 -27.45 15.38 -12.59
N SER A 375 -26.32 14.85 -12.22
CA SER A 375 -25.61 13.79 -12.96
C SER A 375 -26.46 12.53 -13.15
N THR A 376 -27.25 12.15 -12.15
CA THR A 376 -28.23 11.04 -12.26
C THR A 376 -29.21 11.24 -13.39
N ALA A 377 -29.76 12.45 -13.50
CA ALA A 377 -30.70 12.80 -14.56
C ALA A 377 -30.02 12.91 -15.94
N LYS A 378 -28.79 13.46 -15.99
CA LYS A 378 -28.01 13.50 -17.24
C LYS A 378 -27.65 12.10 -17.74
N TRP A 379 -27.32 11.18 -16.84
CA TRP A 379 -27.03 9.78 -17.18
C TRP A 379 -28.27 9.06 -17.72
N ALA A 380 -29.43 9.26 -17.09
CA ALA A 380 -30.71 8.72 -17.58
C ALA A 380 -31.14 9.31 -18.92
N ASP A 381 -30.82 10.58 -19.20
CA ASP A 381 -31.13 11.23 -20.48
C ASP A 381 -30.48 10.54 -21.67
N ILE A 382 -29.28 9.96 -21.48
CA ILE A 382 -28.55 9.25 -22.54
C ILE A 382 -29.43 8.11 -23.07
N ASP A 383 -29.95 7.27 -22.18
CA ASP A 383 -30.81 6.14 -22.58
C ASP A 383 -32.17 6.63 -23.13
N ALA A 384 -32.78 7.62 -22.48
CA ALA A 384 -34.07 8.14 -22.88
C ALA A 384 -34.04 8.76 -24.30
N LEU A 385 -33.00 9.52 -24.61
CA LEU A 385 -32.84 10.10 -25.94
C LEU A 385 -32.40 9.05 -26.97
N ALA A 386 -31.54 8.12 -26.63
CA ALA A 386 -31.15 7.02 -27.51
C ALA A 386 -32.38 6.17 -27.95
N GLN A 387 -33.34 5.95 -27.05
CA GLN A 387 -34.57 5.22 -27.37
C GLN A 387 -35.55 6.01 -28.23
N THR A 388 -35.54 7.34 -28.12
CA THR A 388 -36.50 8.21 -28.83
C THR A 388 -35.90 8.85 -30.08
N SER A 389 -34.59 8.95 -30.18
CA SER A 389 -33.90 9.46 -31.36
C SER A 389 -34.02 8.48 -32.51
N ALA A 390 -34.57 8.97 -33.61
CA ALA A 390 -34.58 8.25 -34.88
C ALA A 390 -33.21 8.32 -35.58
N SER A 391 -32.11 8.40 -34.80
CA SER A 391 -30.74 8.37 -35.37
C SER A 391 -30.57 7.01 -36.04
N SER A 392 -30.46 7.03 -37.35
CA SER A 392 -30.20 5.83 -38.16
C SER A 392 -28.75 5.34 -38.03
N THR A 393 -27.91 6.09 -37.30
CA THR A 393 -26.47 5.87 -37.19
C THR A 393 -26.04 5.33 -35.82
N LEU A 394 -26.92 5.38 -34.80
CA LEU A 394 -26.62 4.92 -33.46
C LEU A 394 -26.56 3.39 -33.39
N ASP A 395 -25.38 2.81 -33.16
CA ASP A 395 -25.24 1.41 -32.78
C ASP A 395 -25.44 1.26 -31.24
N PRO A 396 -26.48 0.49 -30.82
CA PRO A 396 -26.71 0.25 -29.38
C PRO A 396 -25.52 -0.38 -28.68
N LYS A 397 -24.71 -1.15 -29.39
CA LYS A 397 -23.50 -1.78 -28.84
C LYS A 397 -22.42 -0.73 -28.57
N ASP A 398 -22.17 0.17 -29.51
CA ASP A 398 -21.18 1.23 -29.34
C ASP A 398 -21.56 2.16 -28.18
N LEU A 399 -22.87 2.45 -28.02
CA LEU A 399 -23.35 3.22 -26.88
C LEU A 399 -23.14 2.48 -25.55
N LEU A 400 -23.43 1.19 -25.51
CA LEU A 400 -23.21 0.37 -24.33
C LEU A 400 -21.72 0.32 -23.98
N ASP A 401 -20.85 0.13 -24.96
CA ASP A 401 -19.40 0.11 -24.80
C ASP A 401 -18.88 1.45 -24.25
N ALA A 402 -19.34 2.57 -24.80
CA ALA A 402 -19.01 3.91 -24.29
C ALA A 402 -19.49 4.13 -22.85
N LYS A 403 -20.69 3.70 -22.50
CA LYS A 403 -21.19 3.79 -21.12
C LYS A 403 -20.37 2.96 -20.14
N GLN A 404 -19.94 1.76 -20.52
CA GLN A 404 -19.05 0.94 -19.71
C GLN A 404 -17.69 1.61 -19.50
N ASP A 405 -17.16 2.26 -20.52
CA ASP A 405 -15.90 3.00 -20.43
C ASP A 405 -16.01 4.17 -19.45
N VAL A 406 -17.12 4.92 -19.49
CA VAL A 406 -17.42 6.00 -18.53
C VAL A 406 -17.50 5.47 -17.09
N VAL A 407 -18.18 4.34 -16.87
CA VAL A 407 -18.27 3.73 -15.53
C VAL A 407 -16.88 3.38 -15.02
N LEU A 408 -16.08 2.69 -15.83
CA LEU A 408 -14.73 2.29 -15.44
C LEU A 408 -13.80 3.50 -15.23
N GLU A 409 -13.88 4.53 -16.07
CA GLU A 409 -13.10 5.76 -15.90
C GLU A 409 -13.31 6.39 -14.52
N HIS A 410 -14.55 6.38 -14.02
CA HIS A 410 -14.93 7.05 -12.78
C HIS A 410 -14.79 6.17 -11.53
N THR A 411 -14.69 4.84 -11.66
CA THR A 411 -14.79 3.94 -10.51
C THR A 411 -13.65 2.93 -10.39
N TYR A 412 -12.93 2.65 -11.49
CA TYR A 412 -11.90 1.61 -11.50
C TYR A 412 -10.67 2.00 -10.68
N PRO A 413 -9.98 1.04 -10.04
CA PRO A 413 -8.78 1.30 -9.25
C PRO A 413 -7.70 2.05 -10.00
N ARG A 414 -7.09 3.04 -9.33
CA ARG A 414 -5.92 3.79 -9.81
C ARG A 414 -4.75 3.50 -8.89
N LEU A 415 -3.61 3.16 -9.45
CA LEU A 415 -2.46 2.62 -8.74
C LEU A 415 -1.20 3.44 -8.99
N ASP A 416 -0.40 3.66 -7.95
CA ASP A 416 1.02 3.94 -8.15
C ASP A 416 1.73 2.66 -8.60
N THR A 417 1.91 2.55 -9.92
CA THR A 417 2.49 1.34 -10.54
C THR A 417 3.94 1.13 -10.15
N ALA A 418 4.70 2.19 -9.78
CA ALA A 418 6.10 2.10 -9.39
C ALA A 418 6.29 1.28 -8.11
N VAL A 419 5.36 1.38 -7.16
CA VAL A 419 5.38 0.61 -5.90
C VAL A 419 5.33 -0.89 -6.14
N SER A 420 4.53 -1.31 -7.12
CA SER A 420 4.26 -2.73 -7.38
C SER A 420 5.32 -3.41 -8.24
N GLN A 421 5.90 -2.68 -9.21
CA GLN A 421 6.73 -3.26 -10.27
C GLN A 421 8.13 -3.71 -9.84
N LYS A 422 8.68 -3.13 -8.77
CA LYS A 422 10.05 -3.35 -8.35
C LYS A 422 10.15 -4.03 -6.99
N LEU A 423 10.98 -5.07 -6.91
CA LEU A 423 11.29 -5.74 -5.65
C LEU A 423 11.93 -4.79 -4.63
N ASN A 424 12.80 -3.91 -5.07
CA ASN A 424 13.56 -3.01 -4.20
C ASN A 424 12.80 -1.72 -3.79
N HIS A 425 11.55 -1.56 -4.21
CA HIS A 425 10.73 -0.43 -3.74
C HIS A 425 10.34 -0.63 -2.28
N LEU A 426 10.51 0.41 -1.46
CA LEU A 426 10.13 0.39 -0.04
C LEU A 426 8.66 0.81 0.11
N LEU A 427 8.00 0.30 1.15
CA LEU A 427 6.64 0.72 1.48
C LEU A 427 6.50 0.95 2.99
N LYS A 428 5.71 1.97 3.36
CA LYS A 428 5.42 2.33 4.74
C LYS A 428 4.84 1.14 5.50
N SER A 429 5.42 0.85 6.66
CA SER A 429 5.01 -0.26 7.52
C SER A 429 3.58 -0.08 8.06
N PRO A 430 2.80 -1.16 8.21
CA PRO A 430 1.63 -1.15 9.09
C PRO A 430 2.00 -0.67 10.49
N PHE A 431 1.03 -0.10 11.18
CA PHE A 431 1.13 0.41 12.56
C PHE A 431 2.13 1.55 12.78
N VAL A 432 2.71 2.16 11.75
CA VAL A 432 3.43 3.43 11.94
C VAL A 432 2.45 4.58 12.05
N ILE A 433 2.88 5.65 12.69
CA ILE A 433 2.09 6.87 12.84
C ILE A 433 2.32 7.74 11.61
N HIS A 434 1.24 8.25 11.03
CA HIS A 434 1.35 9.21 9.93
C HIS A 434 1.72 10.60 10.51
N PRO A 435 2.84 11.22 10.09
CA PRO A 435 3.33 12.44 10.72
C PRO A 435 2.34 13.61 10.67
N GLY A 436 1.71 13.87 9.52
CA GLY A 436 0.79 15.00 9.37
C GLY A 436 -0.59 14.84 10.02
N THR A 437 -1.00 13.63 10.43
CA THR A 437 -2.35 13.40 11.00
C THR A 437 -2.33 12.79 12.40
N GLY A 438 -1.19 12.29 12.86
CA GLY A 438 -1.09 11.53 14.11
C GLY A 438 -1.86 10.21 14.13
N ARG A 439 -2.49 9.82 13.00
CA ARG A 439 -3.25 8.57 12.85
C ARG A 439 -2.34 7.39 12.67
N ILE A 440 -2.74 6.25 13.20
CA ILE A 440 -2.01 5.00 13.05
C ILE A 440 -2.41 4.33 11.74
N CYS A 441 -1.43 3.80 10.99
CA CYS A 441 -1.65 3.05 9.76
C CYS A 441 -2.18 1.65 10.11
N VAL A 442 -3.48 1.56 10.38
CA VAL A 442 -4.13 0.33 10.87
C VAL A 442 -4.56 -0.58 9.71
N PRO A 443 -4.60 -1.91 9.93
CA PRO A 443 -5.24 -2.83 9.00
C PRO A 443 -6.73 -2.53 8.82
N ILE A 444 -7.23 -2.80 7.62
CA ILE A 444 -8.64 -2.68 7.26
C ILE A 444 -9.24 -4.08 7.14
N ASP A 445 -10.35 -4.33 7.82
CA ASP A 445 -11.07 -5.59 7.66
C ASP A 445 -11.75 -5.66 6.29
N LYS A 446 -11.24 -6.53 5.43
CA LYS A 446 -11.76 -6.72 4.07
C LYS A 446 -13.21 -7.21 4.02
N ASN A 447 -13.70 -7.83 5.10
CA ASN A 447 -15.09 -8.32 5.17
C ASN A 447 -16.06 -7.22 5.61
N ASN A 448 -15.56 -6.06 6.06
CA ASN A 448 -16.37 -4.95 6.56
C ASN A 448 -15.86 -3.59 6.06
N LEU A 449 -15.56 -3.50 4.77
CA LEU A 449 -14.96 -2.32 4.13
C LEU A 449 -15.83 -1.07 4.25
N ASP A 450 -17.15 -1.22 4.12
CA ASP A 450 -18.08 -0.10 4.12
C ASP A 450 -18.24 0.55 5.50
N ALA A 451 -17.88 -0.17 6.58
CA ALA A 451 -17.90 0.34 7.94
C ALA A 451 -16.57 1.01 8.35
N PHE A 452 -15.51 0.88 7.55
CA PHE A 452 -14.23 1.51 7.87
C PHE A 452 -14.31 3.04 7.71
N ASP A 453 -14.05 3.76 8.81
CA ASP A 453 -14.01 5.22 8.83
C ASP A 453 -12.57 5.72 9.01
N PRO A 454 -11.94 6.35 8.00
CA PRO A 454 -10.57 6.86 8.09
C PRO A 454 -10.41 8.00 9.08
N PHE A 455 -11.50 8.60 9.55
CA PHE A 455 -11.50 9.69 10.53
C PHE A 455 -11.61 9.18 11.97
N ASN A 456 -12.08 7.96 12.16
CA ASN A 456 -12.28 7.34 13.47
C ASN A 456 -11.25 6.22 13.76
N VAL A 457 -10.04 6.35 13.21
CA VAL A 457 -8.93 5.43 13.54
C VAL A 457 -8.16 5.93 14.75
N PRO A 458 -7.51 5.03 15.52
CA PRO A 458 -6.70 5.41 16.67
C PRO A 458 -5.64 6.45 16.30
N THR A 459 -5.49 7.44 17.17
CA THR A 459 -4.40 8.43 17.12
C THR A 459 -3.48 8.24 18.31
N LEU A 460 -2.22 8.66 18.17
CA LEU A 460 -1.24 8.55 19.24
C LEU A 460 -1.74 9.19 20.56
N GLN A 461 -2.26 10.41 20.49
CA GLN A 461 -2.82 11.10 21.66
C GLN A 461 -4.08 10.40 22.20
N GLY A 462 -4.92 9.85 21.31
CA GLY A 462 -6.11 9.09 21.70
C GLY A 462 -5.76 7.90 22.58
N LEU A 463 -4.78 7.10 22.16
CA LEU A 463 -4.33 5.91 22.89
C LEU A 463 -3.79 6.23 24.29
N VAL A 464 -3.04 7.32 24.44
CA VAL A 464 -2.53 7.74 25.75
C VAL A 464 -3.69 8.12 26.68
N ARG A 465 -4.67 8.91 26.20
CA ARG A 465 -5.85 9.26 26.98
C ARG A 465 -6.68 8.02 27.38
N GLU A 466 -6.81 7.05 26.48
CA GLU A 466 -7.55 5.81 26.75
C GLU A 466 -6.89 4.98 27.86
N ILE A 467 -5.56 4.90 27.89
CA ILE A 467 -4.82 4.23 28.97
C ILE A 467 -4.96 4.98 30.31
N ASP A 468 -4.87 6.31 30.28
CA ASP A 468 -5.02 7.12 31.51
C ASP A 468 -6.43 6.93 32.10
N ALA A 469 -7.47 6.97 31.23
CA ALA A 469 -8.85 6.73 31.67
C ALA A 469 -9.05 5.29 32.18
N TRP A 470 -8.42 4.29 31.57
CA TRP A 470 -8.46 2.91 32.05
C TRP A 470 -7.88 2.79 33.47
N ASN A 471 -6.67 3.35 33.67
CA ASN A 471 -5.98 3.30 34.97
C ASN A 471 -6.74 4.05 36.08
N GLU A 472 -7.39 5.16 35.74
CA GLU A 472 -8.25 5.91 36.69
C GLU A 472 -9.48 5.10 37.06
N GLY A 473 -10.10 4.39 36.13
CA GLY A 473 -11.26 3.52 36.37
C GLY A 473 -10.95 2.32 37.26
N GLU A 474 -9.79 1.68 37.10
CA GLU A 474 -9.35 0.58 37.97
C GLU A 474 -8.98 1.04 39.38
N ASN A 475 -8.43 2.26 39.53
CA ASN A 475 -8.11 2.82 40.85
C ASN A 475 -9.32 3.42 41.58
N GLY A 476 -10.45 3.66 40.86
CA GLY A 476 -11.70 4.17 41.43
C GLY A 476 -12.68 3.11 41.94
N GLY A 477 -12.46 1.85 41.62
CA GLY A 477 -13.24 0.72 42.13
C GLY A 477 -12.55 0.06 43.31
N ASP A 478 -13.19 0.13 44.51
CA ASP A 478 -12.77 -0.47 45.77
C ASP A 478 -12.00 -1.77 45.59
N ALA A 479 -10.81 -1.80 46.14
CA ALA A 479 -10.09 -3.03 46.45
C ALA A 479 -10.90 -3.85 47.46
N ALA A 480 -11.95 -4.54 46.99
CA ALA A 480 -12.62 -5.54 47.78
C ALA A 480 -11.67 -6.74 47.93
N GLN A 481 -11.14 -6.85 49.14
CA GLN A 481 -10.53 -8.05 49.68
C GLN A 481 -11.39 -9.26 49.28
N ASP A 482 -10.90 -10.14 48.48
CA ASP A 482 -11.36 -11.50 48.49
C ASP A 482 -10.20 -12.46 48.76
N GLY A 483 -10.40 -13.19 49.86
CA GLY A 483 -9.43 -14.09 50.42
C GLY A 483 -9.36 -15.39 49.66
N GLY A 484 -8.12 -15.90 49.56
CA GLY A 484 -7.78 -17.31 49.61
C GLY A 484 -8.46 -18.25 48.62
N GLY A 485 -7.85 -18.43 47.46
CA GLY A 485 -8.14 -19.55 46.58
C GLY A 485 -6.91 -19.92 45.75
N SER A 486 -6.20 -20.98 46.14
CA SER A 486 -5.09 -21.56 45.39
C SER A 486 -5.62 -22.16 44.12
N SER A 487 -5.42 -21.53 42.98
CA SER A 487 -5.35 -22.16 41.69
C SER A 487 -4.31 -21.41 40.84
N GLN A 488 -3.35 -22.15 40.29
CA GLN A 488 -2.33 -21.69 39.37
C GLN A 488 -2.95 -21.36 37.99
N ASP A 489 -3.87 -20.41 37.95
CA ASP A 489 -4.25 -19.76 36.72
C ASP A 489 -3.20 -18.73 36.40
N VAL A 490 -2.46 -18.97 35.32
CA VAL A 490 -1.55 -17.98 34.73
C VAL A 490 -2.41 -16.76 34.38
N ARG A 491 -2.43 -15.77 35.29
CA ARG A 491 -3.15 -14.52 35.05
C ARG A 491 -2.61 -13.92 33.77
N HIS A 492 -3.44 -13.87 32.74
CA HIS A 492 -3.12 -13.19 31.49
C HIS A 492 -2.86 -11.70 31.79
N VAL A 493 -1.60 -11.29 31.69
CA VAL A 493 -1.25 -9.88 31.86
C VAL A 493 -1.81 -9.13 30.64
N VAL A 494 -2.84 -8.32 30.87
CA VAL A 494 -3.48 -7.51 29.82
C VAL A 494 -2.47 -6.52 29.27
N GLN A 495 -2.18 -6.61 27.97
CA GLN A 495 -1.28 -5.68 27.30
C GLN A 495 -1.94 -4.31 27.14
N ASP A 496 -1.15 -3.24 27.11
CA ASP A 496 -1.70 -1.89 27.04
C ASP A 496 -2.55 -1.64 25.77
N TRP A 497 -2.17 -2.20 24.65
CA TRP A 497 -2.97 -2.09 23.43
C TRP A 497 -4.35 -2.79 23.55
N GLU A 498 -4.49 -3.80 24.42
CA GLU A 498 -5.76 -4.50 24.66
C GLU A 498 -6.79 -3.62 25.40
N LYS A 499 -6.32 -2.57 26.07
CA LYS A 499 -7.10 -1.60 26.82
C LYS A 499 -7.56 -0.41 25.96
N THR A 500 -7.24 -0.39 24.69
CA THR A 500 -7.43 0.77 23.81
C THR A 500 -8.20 0.44 22.52
N SER A 501 -8.60 1.49 21.82
CA SER A 501 -9.19 1.42 20.48
C SER A 501 -8.29 0.76 19.42
N LEU A 502 -7.02 0.52 19.71
CA LEU A 502 -6.09 -0.20 18.84
C LEU A 502 -6.33 -1.72 18.86
N LYS A 503 -7.00 -2.25 19.89
CA LYS A 503 -7.23 -3.68 20.08
C LYS A 503 -7.81 -4.41 18.85
N PRO A 504 -8.93 -3.98 18.26
CA PRO A 504 -9.53 -4.71 17.14
C PRO A 504 -8.58 -4.82 15.95
N TYR A 505 -7.77 -3.80 15.70
CA TYR A 505 -6.81 -3.79 14.58
C TYR A 505 -5.63 -4.73 14.81
N ILE A 506 -5.11 -4.81 16.04
CA ILE A 506 -4.05 -5.76 16.38
C ILE A 506 -4.57 -7.20 16.38
N GLU A 507 -5.80 -7.43 16.86
CA GLU A 507 -6.45 -8.75 16.82
C GLU A 507 -6.70 -9.22 15.39
N TYR A 508 -7.16 -8.34 14.50
CA TYR A 508 -7.30 -8.63 13.08
C TYR A 508 -5.94 -9.00 12.45
N PHE A 509 -4.91 -8.20 12.72
CA PHE A 509 -3.56 -8.47 12.24
C PHE A 509 -3.00 -9.78 12.79
N ARG A 510 -3.21 -10.07 14.08
CA ARG A 510 -2.83 -11.35 14.71
C ARG A 510 -3.48 -12.53 13.99
N SER A 511 -4.77 -12.43 13.69
CA SER A 511 -5.51 -13.49 12.98
C SER A 511 -4.97 -13.70 11.57
N PHE A 512 -4.70 -12.62 10.85
CA PHE A 512 -4.07 -12.64 9.53
C PHE A 512 -2.69 -13.32 9.57
N VAL A 513 -1.82 -12.92 10.48
CA VAL A 513 -0.47 -13.50 10.63
C VAL A 513 -0.55 -14.98 11.01
N THR A 514 -1.51 -15.36 11.87
CA THR A 514 -1.70 -16.75 12.28
C THR A 514 -2.11 -17.64 11.09
N ALA A 515 -3.02 -17.16 10.24
CA ALA A 515 -3.44 -17.85 9.02
C ALA A 515 -2.27 -18.00 8.04
N LEU A 516 -1.55 -16.91 7.77
CA LEU A 516 -0.36 -16.92 6.91
C LEU A 516 0.69 -17.93 7.39
N MET A 517 0.99 -17.95 8.69
CA MET A 517 1.98 -18.87 9.26
C MET A 517 1.53 -20.33 9.24
N LYS A 518 0.23 -20.60 9.30
CA LYS A 518 -0.30 -21.95 9.15
C LYS A 518 -0.01 -22.48 7.76
N ASP A 519 -0.33 -21.72 6.73
CA ASP A 519 -0.12 -22.09 5.34
C ASP A 519 1.37 -22.23 5.00
N GLU A 520 2.24 -21.35 5.52
CA GLU A 520 3.70 -21.47 5.36
C GLU A 520 4.24 -22.81 5.94
N ARG A 521 3.72 -23.26 7.08
CA ARG A 521 4.09 -24.54 7.66
C ARG A 521 3.64 -25.72 6.81
N GLU A 522 2.40 -25.69 6.32
CA GLU A 522 1.85 -26.75 5.47
C GLU A 522 2.66 -26.89 4.17
N ILE A 523 3.02 -25.77 3.54
CA ILE A 523 3.88 -25.76 2.35
C ILE A 523 5.27 -26.33 2.66
N THR A 524 5.86 -25.97 3.79
CA THR A 524 7.19 -26.47 4.19
C THR A 524 7.16 -27.98 4.41
N VAL A 525 6.21 -28.49 5.17
CA VAL A 525 6.05 -29.93 5.42
C VAL A 525 5.80 -30.72 4.14
N LYS A 526 5.00 -30.16 3.22
CA LYS A 526 4.76 -30.79 1.92
C LYS A 526 6.04 -30.93 1.10
N ARG A 527 6.86 -29.88 1.03
CA ARG A 527 8.14 -29.90 0.31
C ARG A 527 9.13 -30.88 0.92
N GLU A 528 9.25 -30.91 2.26
CA GLU A 528 10.11 -31.87 2.95
C GLU A 528 9.71 -33.33 2.62
N ARG A 529 8.42 -33.62 2.54
CA ARG A 529 7.92 -34.94 2.13
C ARG A 529 8.22 -35.26 0.65
N GLU A 530 8.06 -34.29 -0.24
CA GLU A 530 8.39 -34.46 -1.66
C GLU A 530 9.90 -34.66 -1.89
N GLU A 531 10.76 -34.04 -1.06
CA GLU A 531 12.21 -34.21 -1.12
C GLU A 531 12.66 -35.56 -0.49
N GLU A 532 11.89 -36.14 0.44
CA GLU A 532 12.15 -37.45 1.08
C GLU A 532 11.62 -38.62 0.26
N GLU A 533 10.65 -38.44 -0.66
CA GLU A 533 10.20 -39.48 -1.56
C GLU A 533 11.30 -39.81 -2.58
N PRO A 534 11.83 -41.07 -2.62
CA PRO A 534 12.85 -41.43 -3.61
C PRO A 534 12.23 -41.32 -5.01
N GLU A 535 12.98 -40.66 -5.94
CA GLU A 535 12.65 -40.68 -7.36
C GLU A 535 12.34 -42.11 -7.82
N VAL A 536 11.06 -42.42 -8.01
CA VAL A 536 10.66 -43.63 -8.72
C VAL A 536 11.13 -43.42 -10.15
N LYS A 537 12.28 -44.02 -10.50
CA LYS A 537 12.74 -44.10 -11.89
C LYS A 537 11.62 -44.80 -12.65
N VAL A 538 10.88 -44.02 -13.42
CA VAL A 538 10.03 -44.56 -14.48
C VAL A 538 11.00 -45.15 -15.50
N GLU A 539 11.19 -46.46 -15.45
CA GLU A 539 11.84 -47.17 -16.54
C GLU A 539 11.07 -46.85 -17.83
N SER A 540 11.76 -46.24 -18.79
CA SER A 540 11.21 -45.99 -20.11
C SER A 540 10.71 -47.29 -20.67
N LEU A 541 9.41 -47.44 -20.86
CA LEU A 541 8.85 -48.45 -21.73
C LEU A 541 9.18 -48.04 -23.14
N ASP A 542 10.31 -48.58 -23.64
CA ASP A 542 10.61 -48.60 -25.07
C ASP A 542 9.60 -49.48 -25.77
N PHE A 543 8.76 -48.90 -26.59
CA PHE A 543 7.98 -49.57 -27.61
C PHE A 543 8.53 -49.27 -29.00
#